data_54913f263477ed7b3aec2a5d8349218c
#
_entry.id   54913f263477ed7b3aec2a5d8349218c
#
_cell.length_a   1.000
_cell.length_b   1.000
_cell.length_c   1.000
_cell.angle_alpha   90.00
_cell.angle_beta   90.00
_cell.angle_gamma   90.00
#
_symmetry.space_group_name_H-M   'P 1'
#
loop_
_entity.id
_entity.type
_entity.pdbx_description
1 polymer ?
#
loop_
_entity_poly.entity_id
_entity_poly.type
_entity_poly.pdbx_seq_one_letter_code
_entity_poly.pdbx_strand_id
1 'polypeptide(L)'
;MDEFIGIRWEDFYKFTKGRPPWPQVIKAVSLLPRKERALELGSGAGRDTVYLLEQGMHVTAVDKDPHAIAILAQLPQQNLRLVQSLFEDLKLEPETYDLASAQFALPFVPKEKFAEVFVRVKDAISPGGIFVGQLFGIHDQWNTPGSTMTFLTREQALELLRGLEIIEFDEEDVDGHVANGSPKHWHVFHVLARKLI
;
A
#
# COMPACT_ATOMS: atom_id res chain seq x y z
N MET A 1 -9.82 -17.29 -0.95
CA MET A 1 -8.47 -17.79 -1.27
C MET A 1 -8.09 -17.14 -2.58
N ASP A 2 -7.03 -16.37 -2.60
CA ASP A 2 -6.44 -15.96 -3.87
C ASP A 2 -5.76 -17.24 -4.40
N GLU A 3 -6.46 -18.01 -5.21
CA GLU A 3 -6.03 -19.35 -5.66
C GLU A 3 -4.68 -19.30 -6.39
N PHE A 4 -4.32 -18.11 -6.85
CA PHE A 4 -3.13 -17.89 -7.67
C PHE A 4 -1.82 -17.88 -6.88
N ILE A 5 -1.81 -17.33 -5.66
CA ILE A 5 -0.60 -17.18 -4.82
C ILE A 5 -0.60 -18.12 -3.61
N GLY A 6 -1.64 -18.98 -3.46
CA GLY A 6 -1.73 -19.96 -2.38
C GLY A 6 -1.81 -19.35 -0.97
N ILE A 7 -2.05 -18.04 -0.85
CA ILE A 7 -2.14 -17.35 0.44
C ILE A 7 -3.60 -17.32 0.91
N ARG A 8 -3.83 -17.82 2.10
CA ARG A 8 -5.05 -17.57 2.85
C ARG A 8 -4.85 -16.29 3.66
N TRP A 9 -5.59 -15.23 3.32
CA TRP A 9 -5.44 -13.92 3.96
C TRP A 9 -5.65 -13.97 5.48
N GLU A 10 -6.60 -14.78 5.97
CA GLU A 10 -6.80 -14.97 7.40
C GLU A 10 -5.54 -15.44 8.14
N ASP A 11 -4.76 -16.37 7.53
CA ASP A 11 -3.52 -16.83 8.11
C ASP A 11 -2.43 -15.76 8.00
N PHE A 12 -2.38 -15.03 6.88
CA PHE A 12 -1.47 -13.89 6.72
C PHE A 12 -1.70 -12.84 7.82
N TYR A 13 -2.95 -12.52 8.14
CA TYR A 13 -3.26 -11.56 9.21
C TYR A 13 -2.79 -12.03 10.59
N LYS A 14 -2.84 -13.33 10.88
CA LYS A 14 -2.28 -13.89 12.13
C LYS A 14 -0.78 -13.65 12.23
N PHE A 15 -0.04 -13.77 11.11
CA PHE A 15 1.40 -13.54 11.07
C PHE A 15 1.79 -12.06 11.10
N THR A 16 0.90 -11.17 10.71
CA THR A 16 1.21 -9.73 10.59
C THR A 16 0.63 -8.89 11.72
N LYS A 17 -0.38 -9.38 12.44
CA LYS A 17 -0.99 -8.71 13.59
C LYS A 17 0.03 -8.40 14.67
N GLY A 18 0.07 -7.14 15.11
CA GLY A 18 0.98 -6.68 16.18
C GLY A 18 2.44 -6.53 15.77
N ARG A 19 2.78 -6.71 14.49
CA ARG A 19 4.12 -6.34 14.01
C ARG A 19 4.31 -4.82 14.07
N PRO A 20 5.53 -4.33 14.28
CA PRO A 20 5.82 -2.90 14.22
C PRO A 20 5.50 -2.34 12.82
N PRO A 21 5.18 -1.04 12.68
CA PRO A 21 4.90 -0.42 11.40
C PRO A 21 6.08 -0.55 10.44
N TRP A 22 5.80 -0.46 9.15
CA TRP A 22 6.86 -0.51 8.15
C TRP A 22 7.80 0.68 8.31
N PRO A 23 9.13 0.48 8.28
CA PRO A 23 10.11 1.57 8.43
C PRO A 23 9.90 2.71 7.43
N GLN A 24 9.49 2.39 6.18
CA GLN A 24 9.18 3.40 5.17
C GLN A 24 7.97 4.25 5.55
N VAL A 25 6.95 3.70 6.22
CA VAL A 25 5.80 4.45 6.72
C VAL A 25 6.22 5.40 7.84
N ILE A 26 7.06 4.94 8.78
CA ILE A 26 7.63 5.79 9.83
C ILE A 26 8.40 6.95 9.19
N LYS A 27 9.25 6.66 8.21
CA LYS A 27 10.03 7.66 7.49
C LYS A 27 9.12 8.65 6.76
N ALA A 28 8.12 8.16 6.02
CA ALA A 28 7.15 9.00 5.32
C ALA A 28 6.47 9.98 6.28
N VAL A 29 5.96 9.49 7.41
CA VAL A 29 5.31 10.32 8.44
C VAL A 29 6.26 11.37 9.02
N SER A 30 7.55 11.05 9.19
CA SER A 30 8.55 12.01 9.70
C SER A 30 8.82 13.15 8.74
N LEU A 31 8.62 12.95 7.44
CA LEU A 31 8.86 13.91 6.37
C LEU A 31 7.63 14.76 5.99
N LEU A 32 6.47 14.46 6.55
CA LEU A 32 5.23 15.19 6.28
C LEU A 32 5.27 16.59 6.89
N PRO A 33 4.94 17.65 6.13
CA PRO A 33 4.80 18.99 6.66
C PRO A 33 3.54 19.13 7.53
N ARG A 34 2.52 18.30 7.27
CA ARG A 34 1.25 18.22 7.99
C ARG A 34 0.87 16.74 8.19
N LYS A 35 0.32 16.39 9.35
CA LYS A 35 -0.01 15.02 9.74
C LYS A 35 -1.48 14.92 10.16
N GLU A 36 -2.39 15.23 9.24
CA GLU A 36 -3.81 15.25 9.56
C GLU A 36 -4.53 14.02 9.04
N ARG A 37 -4.35 13.68 7.76
CA ARG A 37 -5.13 12.63 7.09
C ARG A 37 -4.24 11.63 6.37
N ALA A 38 -4.47 10.34 6.64
CA ALA A 38 -3.81 9.23 5.96
C ALA A 38 -4.82 8.36 5.22
N LEU A 39 -4.47 7.96 3.99
CA LEU A 39 -5.09 6.89 3.24
C LEU A 39 -4.19 5.67 3.32
N GLU A 40 -4.71 4.55 3.82
CA GLU A 40 -4.02 3.28 3.87
C GLU A 40 -4.73 2.27 2.97
N LEU A 41 -4.06 1.86 1.91
CA LEU A 41 -4.55 0.91 0.92
C LEU A 41 -4.00 -0.49 1.24
N GLY A 42 -4.89 -1.46 1.46
CA GLY A 42 -4.53 -2.81 1.89
C GLY A 42 -4.13 -2.85 3.36
N SER A 43 -4.99 -2.32 4.23
CA SER A 43 -4.73 -2.17 5.66
C SER A 43 -4.49 -3.49 6.42
N GLY A 44 -5.01 -4.61 5.89
CA GLY A 44 -4.79 -5.95 6.45
C GLY A 44 -5.11 -6.04 7.94
N ALA A 45 -4.15 -6.53 8.72
CA ALA A 45 -4.30 -6.67 10.18
C ALA A 45 -4.06 -5.36 10.97
N GLY A 46 -3.90 -4.22 10.29
CA GLY A 46 -3.78 -2.90 10.93
C GLY A 46 -2.39 -2.55 11.43
N ARG A 47 -1.36 -3.15 10.85
CA ARG A 47 0.04 -2.92 11.23
C ARG A 47 0.41 -1.44 11.21
N ASP A 48 0.11 -0.76 10.10
CA ASP A 48 0.40 0.66 9.92
C ASP A 48 -0.75 1.53 10.40
N THR A 49 -2.01 1.05 10.32
CA THR A 49 -3.20 1.75 10.84
C THR A 49 -3.01 2.18 12.29
N VAL A 50 -2.58 1.23 13.16
CA VAL A 50 -2.37 1.51 14.59
C VAL A 50 -1.35 2.62 14.77
N TYR A 51 -0.20 2.53 14.08
CA TYR A 51 0.84 3.55 14.15
C TYR A 51 0.34 4.92 13.68
N LEU A 52 -0.37 4.98 12.56
CA LEU A 52 -0.88 6.25 12.03
C LEU A 52 -1.89 6.91 12.98
N LEU A 53 -2.76 6.11 13.63
CA LEU A 53 -3.66 6.59 14.68
C LEU A 53 -2.89 7.12 15.90
N GLU A 54 -1.82 6.42 16.33
CA GLU A 54 -0.93 6.85 17.42
C GLU A 54 -0.19 8.16 17.09
N GLN A 55 0.05 8.44 15.78
CA GLN A 55 0.56 9.74 15.34
C GLN A 55 -0.50 10.84 15.31
N GLY A 56 -1.74 10.55 15.73
CA GLY A 56 -2.85 11.50 15.77
C GLY A 56 -3.54 11.74 14.43
N MET A 57 -3.24 10.95 13.40
CA MET A 57 -3.83 11.13 12.08
C MET A 57 -5.26 10.58 12.01
N HIS A 58 -6.09 11.19 11.17
CA HIS A 58 -7.35 10.60 10.73
C HIS A 58 -7.06 9.60 9.62
N VAL A 59 -7.26 8.31 9.88
CA VAL A 59 -6.93 7.23 8.97
C VAL A 59 -8.16 6.74 8.22
N THR A 60 -8.10 6.75 6.88
CA THR A 60 -9.01 5.99 6.03
C THR A 60 -8.32 4.69 5.65
N ALA A 61 -8.71 3.60 6.30
CA ALA A 61 -8.16 2.26 6.07
C ALA A 61 -9.07 1.49 5.09
N VAL A 62 -8.48 1.09 3.96
CA VAL A 62 -9.17 0.41 2.86
C VAL A 62 -8.66 -1.01 2.74
N ASP A 63 -9.56 -1.96 2.70
CA ASP A 63 -9.24 -3.35 2.34
C ASP A 63 -10.45 -4.00 1.65
N LYS A 64 -10.21 -4.95 0.73
CA LYS A 64 -11.27 -5.73 0.09
C LYS A 64 -11.79 -6.85 1.00
N ASP A 65 -10.93 -7.34 1.91
CA ASP A 65 -11.21 -8.49 2.74
C ASP A 65 -12.05 -8.09 3.97
N PRO A 66 -13.26 -8.65 4.14
CA PRO A 66 -14.09 -8.39 5.30
C PRO A 66 -13.43 -8.78 6.64
N HIS A 67 -12.48 -9.75 6.63
CA HIS A 67 -11.76 -10.13 7.85
C HIS A 67 -10.79 -9.02 8.29
N ALA A 68 -10.09 -8.37 7.36
CA ALA A 68 -9.27 -7.21 7.66
C ALA A 68 -10.11 -6.09 8.29
N ILE A 69 -11.24 -5.77 7.69
CA ILE A 69 -12.17 -4.77 8.21
C ILE A 69 -12.69 -5.14 9.60
N ALA A 70 -13.03 -6.42 9.83
CA ALA A 70 -13.49 -6.90 11.15
C ALA A 70 -12.39 -6.81 12.23
N ILE A 71 -11.12 -7.02 11.87
CA ILE A 71 -9.99 -6.83 12.79
C ILE A 71 -9.87 -5.35 13.17
N LEU A 72 -9.90 -4.46 12.19
CA LEU A 72 -9.76 -3.01 12.40
C LEU A 72 -10.96 -2.40 13.12
N ALA A 73 -12.16 -2.97 12.97
CA ALA A 73 -13.34 -2.53 13.69
C ALA A 73 -13.24 -2.68 15.22
N GLN A 74 -12.27 -3.46 15.71
CA GLN A 74 -11.97 -3.61 17.15
C GLN A 74 -11.07 -2.48 17.69
N LEU A 75 -10.48 -1.66 16.83
CA LEU A 75 -9.68 -0.51 17.22
C LEU A 75 -10.58 0.67 17.65
N PRO A 76 -10.04 1.66 18.42
CA PRO A 76 -10.76 2.91 18.68
C PRO A 76 -11.14 3.62 17.39
N GLN A 77 -12.43 3.95 17.22
CA GLN A 77 -12.99 4.46 15.96
C GLN A 77 -12.94 5.99 15.82
N GLN A 78 -12.45 6.72 16.82
CA GLN A 78 -12.53 8.19 16.84
C GLN A 78 -11.92 8.86 15.62
N ASN A 79 -10.76 8.36 15.12
CA ASN A 79 -10.04 8.88 13.96
C ASN A 79 -9.89 7.83 12.87
N LEU A 80 -10.70 6.78 12.87
CA LEU A 80 -10.60 5.66 11.93
C LEU A 80 -11.87 5.55 11.09
N ARG A 81 -11.71 5.64 9.78
CA ARG A 81 -12.74 5.33 8.80
C ARG A 81 -12.37 4.03 8.09
N LEU A 82 -13.22 3.01 8.22
CA LEU A 82 -13.06 1.74 7.54
C LEU A 82 -13.83 1.73 6.22
N VAL A 83 -13.18 1.28 5.16
CA VAL A 83 -13.77 1.17 3.82
C VAL A 83 -13.50 -0.22 3.27
N GLN A 84 -14.54 -1.05 3.18
CA GLN A 84 -14.44 -2.32 2.47
C GLN A 84 -14.67 -2.08 0.99
N SER A 85 -13.61 -2.15 0.18
CA SER A 85 -13.69 -1.88 -1.26
C SER A 85 -12.52 -2.51 -2.01
N LEU A 86 -12.75 -2.87 -3.28
CA LEU A 86 -11.65 -2.99 -4.25
C LEU A 86 -11.07 -1.59 -4.51
N PHE A 87 -9.78 -1.53 -4.84
CA PHE A 87 -9.14 -0.24 -5.16
C PHE A 87 -9.69 0.36 -6.46
N GLU A 88 -10.11 -0.48 -7.39
CA GLU A 88 -10.74 -0.08 -8.66
C GLU A 88 -12.04 0.68 -8.46
N ASP A 89 -12.80 0.33 -7.42
CA ASP A 89 -14.11 0.92 -7.11
C ASP A 89 -14.02 2.09 -6.11
N LEU A 90 -12.82 2.29 -5.54
CA LEU A 90 -12.61 3.30 -4.50
C LEU A 90 -12.73 4.70 -5.08
N LYS A 91 -13.61 5.51 -4.48
CA LYS A 91 -13.76 6.93 -4.78
C LYS A 91 -12.94 7.75 -3.80
N LEU A 92 -12.03 8.54 -4.33
CA LEU A 92 -11.14 9.41 -3.57
C LEU A 92 -11.37 10.86 -4.01
N GLU A 93 -11.50 11.74 -3.03
CA GLU A 93 -11.53 13.17 -3.30
C GLU A 93 -10.11 13.69 -3.51
N PRO A 94 -9.89 14.56 -4.51
CA PRO A 94 -8.57 15.14 -4.75
C PRO A 94 -8.02 15.87 -3.53
N GLU A 95 -6.70 15.89 -3.39
CA GLU A 95 -5.94 16.69 -2.42
C GLU A 95 -6.43 16.57 -0.97
N THR A 96 -6.87 15.37 -0.59
CA THR A 96 -7.49 15.11 0.72
C THR A 96 -6.50 14.56 1.75
N TYR A 97 -5.47 13.81 1.30
CA TYR A 97 -4.61 13.06 2.21
C TYR A 97 -3.18 13.62 2.23
N ASP A 98 -2.60 13.75 3.42
CA ASP A 98 -1.20 14.09 3.60
C ASP A 98 -0.29 12.89 3.35
N LEU A 99 -0.81 11.68 3.61
CA LEU A 99 -0.14 10.41 3.36
C LEU A 99 -1.04 9.47 2.57
N ALA A 100 -0.51 8.87 1.51
CA ALA A 100 -1.07 7.66 0.90
C ALA A 100 -0.07 6.51 1.07
N SER A 101 -0.44 5.50 1.86
CA SER A 101 0.36 4.30 2.10
C SER A 101 -0.25 3.10 1.41
N ALA A 102 0.59 2.30 0.72
CA ALA A 102 0.17 1.08 0.03
C ALA A 102 1.26 0.01 0.15
N GLN A 103 1.37 -0.61 1.34
CA GLN A 103 2.42 -1.57 1.63
C GLN A 103 2.07 -2.95 1.07
N PHE A 104 2.76 -3.35 -0.01
CA PHE A 104 2.54 -4.62 -0.72
C PHE A 104 1.08 -4.84 -1.18
N ALA A 105 0.34 -3.78 -1.47
CA ALA A 105 -1.09 -3.84 -1.75
C ALA A 105 -1.46 -3.51 -3.21
N LEU A 106 -0.91 -2.45 -3.76
CA LEU A 106 -1.21 -2.02 -5.13
C LEU A 106 -0.92 -3.06 -6.21
N PRO A 107 0.12 -3.91 -6.12
CA PRO A 107 0.36 -4.94 -7.13
C PRO A 107 -0.81 -5.91 -7.33
N PHE A 108 -1.73 -6.02 -6.38
CA PHE A 108 -2.95 -6.85 -6.51
C PHE A 108 -4.05 -6.21 -7.37
N VAL A 109 -3.89 -4.96 -7.79
CA VAL A 109 -4.77 -4.34 -8.80
C VAL A 109 -4.50 -4.98 -10.16
N PRO A 110 -5.55 -5.35 -10.91
CA PRO A 110 -5.38 -5.87 -12.27
C PRO A 110 -4.66 -4.87 -13.17
N LYS A 111 -3.77 -5.39 -14.03
CA LYS A 111 -2.91 -4.60 -14.92
C LYS A 111 -3.67 -3.54 -15.73
N GLU A 112 -4.86 -3.92 -16.21
CA GLU A 112 -5.72 -3.04 -17.05
C GLU A 112 -6.29 -1.84 -16.26
N LYS A 113 -6.35 -1.95 -14.92
CA LYS A 113 -6.88 -0.92 -14.02
C LYS A 113 -5.81 -0.17 -13.24
N PHE A 114 -4.59 -0.71 -13.22
CA PHE A 114 -3.53 -0.23 -12.33
C PHE A 114 -3.20 1.25 -12.53
N ALA A 115 -3.00 1.68 -13.77
CA ALA A 115 -2.66 3.07 -14.06
C ALA A 115 -3.76 4.05 -13.62
N GLU A 116 -5.04 3.69 -13.86
CA GLU A 116 -6.19 4.49 -13.43
C GLU A 116 -6.26 4.61 -11.89
N VAL A 117 -6.08 3.47 -11.19
CA VAL A 117 -6.07 3.44 -9.72
C VAL A 117 -4.93 4.30 -9.18
N PHE A 118 -3.72 4.14 -9.74
CA PHE A 118 -2.55 4.88 -9.27
C PHE A 118 -2.69 6.40 -9.49
N VAL A 119 -3.27 6.82 -10.62
CA VAL A 119 -3.58 8.24 -10.87
C VAL A 119 -4.53 8.78 -9.80
N ARG A 120 -5.63 8.08 -9.51
CA ARG A 120 -6.57 8.49 -8.45
C ARG A 120 -5.90 8.60 -7.08
N VAL A 121 -4.99 7.67 -6.75
CA VAL A 121 -4.23 7.74 -5.50
C VAL A 121 -3.33 8.97 -5.48
N LYS A 122 -2.59 9.26 -6.57
CA LYS A 122 -1.76 10.47 -6.66
C LYS A 122 -2.58 11.76 -6.55
N ASP A 123 -3.73 11.81 -7.22
CA ASP A 123 -4.61 12.98 -7.19
C ASP A 123 -5.16 13.23 -5.79
N ALA A 124 -5.45 12.17 -5.03
CA ALA A 124 -5.95 12.26 -3.66
C ALA A 124 -4.92 12.77 -2.64
N ILE A 125 -3.63 12.77 -2.99
CA ILE A 125 -2.57 13.33 -2.13
C ILE A 125 -2.61 14.85 -2.20
N SER A 126 -2.56 15.51 -1.05
CA SER A 126 -2.45 16.98 -0.94
C SER A 126 -1.09 17.48 -1.43
N PRO A 127 -0.96 18.72 -1.91
CA PRO A 127 0.34 19.33 -2.18
C PRO A 127 1.28 19.22 -0.98
N GLY A 128 2.52 18.75 -1.20
CA GLY A 128 3.49 18.44 -0.15
C GLY A 128 3.29 17.11 0.57
N GLY A 129 2.16 16.41 0.32
CA GLY A 129 1.88 15.09 0.86
C GLY A 129 2.71 13.99 0.19
N ILE A 130 2.71 12.79 0.77
CA ILE A 130 3.63 11.71 0.41
C ILE A 130 2.86 10.45 0.01
N PHE A 131 3.32 9.80 -1.06
CA PHE A 131 3.06 8.41 -1.38
C PHE A 131 4.19 7.55 -0.83
N VAL A 132 3.85 6.43 -0.18
CA VAL A 132 4.79 5.39 0.25
C VAL A 132 4.21 4.01 -0.02
N GLY A 133 4.98 3.13 -0.67
CA GLY A 133 4.50 1.79 -0.96
C GLY A 133 5.45 0.98 -1.83
N GLN A 134 5.01 -0.22 -2.22
CA GLN A 134 5.77 -1.10 -3.09
C GLN A 134 5.02 -1.36 -4.40
N LEU A 135 5.81 -1.44 -5.47
CA LEU A 135 5.41 -1.92 -6.79
C LEU A 135 6.18 -3.22 -7.07
N PHE A 136 5.57 -4.18 -7.76
CA PHE A 136 6.28 -5.41 -8.09
C PHE A 136 6.92 -5.31 -9.46
N GLY A 137 8.13 -5.85 -9.56
CA GLY A 137 8.91 -5.92 -10.77
C GLY A 137 8.64 -7.18 -11.59
N ILE A 138 9.08 -7.18 -12.84
CA ILE A 138 8.81 -8.24 -13.82
C ILE A 138 9.47 -9.58 -13.48
N HIS A 139 10.51 -9.60 -12.62
CA HIS A 139 11.20 -10.82 -12.19
C HIS A 139 10.57 -11.45 -10.94
N ASP A 140 9.53 -10.83 -10.38
CA ASP A 140 8.85 -11.37 -9.19
C ASP A 140 8.30 -12.76 -9.48
N GLN A 141 8.46 -13.70 -8.54
CA GLN A 141 8.03 -15.09 -8.69
C GLN A 141 6.53 -15.24 -8.96
N TRP A 142 5.72 -14.28 -8.54
CA TRP A 142 4.27 -14.29 -8.80
C TRP A 142 3.91 -13.78 -10.20
N ASN A 143 4.89 -13.30 -10.99
CA ASN A 143 4.71 -12.94 -12.39
C ASN A 143 4.70 -14.20 -13.27
N THR A 144 3.60 -14.91 -13.29
CA THR A 144 3.43 -16.14 -14.06
C THR A 144 2.33 -15.98 -15.12
N PRO A 145 2.31 -16.83 -16.16
CA PRO A 145 1.20 -16.83 -17.11
C PRO A 145 -0.14 -17.01 -16.41
N GLY A 146 -1.07 -16.06 -16.63
CA GLY A 146 -2.38 -16.04 -15.97
C GLY A 146 -2.46 -15.22 -14.69
N SER A 147 -1.36 -14.63 -14.21
CA SER A 147 -1.42 -13.68 -13.10
C SER A 147 -2.27 -12.47 -13.47
N THR A 148 -3.21 -12.12 -12.59
CA THR A 148 -4.02 -10.90 -12.71
C THR A 148 -3.35 -9.69 -12.06
N MET A 149 -2.24 -9.92 -11.35
CA MET A 149 -1.49 -8.88 -10.65
C MET A 149 -0.72 -7.98 -11.63
N THR A 150 -0.29 -6.83 -11.16
CA THR A 150 0.52 -5.89 -11.92
C THR A 150 1.99 -6.01 -11.58
N PHE A 151 2.79 -6.26 -12.61
CA PHE A 151 4.26 -6.28 -12.56
C PHE A 151 4.80 -5.28 -13.57
N LEU A 152 5.81 -4.51 -13.18
CA LEU A 152 6.33 -3.37 -13.93
C LEU A 152 7.82 -3.53 -14.23
N THR A 153 8.26 -3.00 -15.36
CA THR A 153 9.69 -2.70 -15.53
C THR A 153 10.05 -1.47 -14.68
N ARG A 154 11.35 -1.26 -14.46
CA ARG A 154 11.83 -0.08 -13.75
C ARG A 154 11.35 1.22 -14.41
N GLU A 155 11.40 1.28 -15.75
CA GLU A 155 10.96 2.44 -16.52
C GLU A 155 9.46 2.70 -16.36
N GLN A 156 8.64 1.64 -16.35
CA GLN A 156 7.20 1.75 -16.13
C GLN A 156 6.89 2.24 -14.72
N ALA A 157 7.62 1.75 -13.71
CA ALA A 157 7.46 2.19 -12.33
C ALA A 157 7.83 3.68 -12.17
N LEU A 158 8.92 4.13 -12.78
CA LEU A 158 9.33 5.54 -12.80
C LEU A 158 8.33 6.43 -13.56
N GLU A 159 7.76 5.95 -14.66
CA GLU A 159 6.75 6.68 -15.42
C GLU A 159 5.48 6.94 -14.60
N LEU A 160 5.05 5.97 -13.78
CA LEU A 160 3.92 6.16 -12.87
C LEU A 160 4.15 7.27 -11.85
N LEU A 161 5.41 7.47 -11.44
CA LEU A 161 5.79 8.49 -10.45
C LEU A 161 5.97 9.87 -11.08
N ARG A 162 5.82 10.02 -12.41
CA ARG A 162 5.94 11.30 -13.07
C ARG A 162 4.99 12.33 -12.43
N GLY A 163 5.52 13.53 -12.16
CA GLY A 163 4.82 14.61 -11.46
C GLY A 163 4.94 14.55 -9.93
N LEU A 164 5.64 13.56 -9.39
CA LEU A 164 6.05 13.52 -7.98
C LEU A 164 7.55 13.75 -7.86
N GLU A 165 8.00 14.34 -6.76
CA GLU A 165 9.39 14.36 -6.34
C GLU A 165 9.73 12.98 -5.75
N ILE A 166 10.63 12.24 -6.37
CA ILE A 166 11.10 10.95 -5.85
C ILE A 166 12.10 11.21 -4.72
N ILE A 167 11.74 10.83 -3.50
CA ILE A 167 12.61 10.90 -2.32
C ILE A 167 13.44 9.63 -2.22
N GLU A 168 12.81 8.46 -2.44
CA GLU A 168 13.46 7.15 -2.48
C GLU A 168 12.82 6.28 -3.57
N PHE A 169 13.68 5.55 -4.27
CA PHE A 169 13.28 4.54 -5.23
C PHE A 169 14.34 3.44 -5.23
N ASP A 170 14.12 2.44 -4.37
CA ASP A 170 15.04 1.32 -4.19
C ASP A 170 14.48 0.08 -4.88
N GLU A 171 15.32 -0.61 -5.63
CA GLU A 171 14.99 -1.84 -6.32
C GLU A 171 15.62 -3.03 -5.59
N GLU A 172 14.77 -3.98 -5.23
CA GLU A 172 15.15 -5.23 -4.59
C GLU A 172 14.79 -6.39 -5.52
N ASP A 173 15.78 -7.20 -5.91
CA ASP A 173 15.65 -8.36 -6.79
C ASP A 173 16.40 -9.54 -6.16
N VAL A 174 15.77 -10.21 -5.19
CA VAL A 174 16.41 -11.14 -4.26
C VAL A 174 15.53 -12.32 -3.85
N ASP A 175 16.16 -13.42 -3.47
CA ASP A 175 15.49 -14.53 -2.81
C ASP A 175 15.19 -14.20 -1.34
N GLY A 176 13.97 -14.48 -0.91
CA GLY A 176 13.51 -14.20 0.45
C GLY A 176 12.35 -15.11 0.85
N HIS A 177 11.50 -14.63 1.75
CA HIS A 177 10.37 -15.38 2.25
C HIS A 177 9.12 -14.49 2.33
N VAL A 178 7.93 -15.08 2.12
CA VAL A 178 6.67 -14.45 2.47
C VAL A 178 6.41 -14.54 3.98
N ALA A 179 5.40 -13.81 4.47
CA ALA A 179 5.13 -13.68 5.90
C ALA A 179 4.90 -15.02 6.63
N ASN A 180 4.45 -16.06 5.94
CA ASN A 180 4.26 -17.42 6.48
C ASN A 180 5.54 -18.26 6.47
N GLY A 181 6.69 -17.71 6.03
CA GLY A 181 7.97 -18.40 5.95
C GLY A 181 8.24 -19.19 4.66
N SER A 182 7.30 -19.22 3.70
CA SER A 182 7.54 -19.88 2.41
C SER A 182 8.57 -19.09 1.59
N PRO A 183 9.51 -19.77 0.90
CA PRO A 183 10.48 -19.10 0.06
C PRO A 183 9.81 -18.40 -1.13
N LYS A 184 10.33 -17.26 -1.52
CA LYS A 184 9.86 -16.48 -2.66
C LYS A 184 10.99 -15.63 -3.22
N HIS A 185 11.10 -15.60 -4.53
CA HIS A 185 11.90 -14.59 -5.21
C HIS A 185 11.11 -13.29 -5.33
N TRP A 186 11.65 -12.22 -4.77
CA TRP A 186 11.07 -10.88 -4.78
C TRP A 186 11.76 -10.00 -5.81
N HIS A 187 10.96 -9.34 -6.62
CA HIS A 187 11.38 -8.17 -7.39
C HIS A 187 10.46 -7.01 -7.05
N VAL A 188 10.96 -6.06 -6.28
CA VAL A 188 10.16 -5.02 -5.64
C VAL A 188 10.82 -3.66 -5.83
N PHE A 189 10.03 -2.65 -6.19
CA PHE A 189 10.41 -1.25 -6.11
C PHE A 189 9.80 -0.65 -4.85
N HIS A 190 10.64 -0.22 -3.92
CA HIS A 190 10.24 0.53 -2.74
C HIS A 190 10.20 2.01 -3.09
N VAL A 191 9.05 2.63 -2.90
CA VAL A 191 8.79 3.99 -3.34
C VAL A 191 8.45 4.87 -2.16
N LEU A 192 9.13 6.02 -2.09
CA LEU A 192 8.77 7.17 -1.26
C LEU A 192 8.82 8.41 -2.15
N ALA A 193 7.68 9.05 -2.39
CA ALA A 193 7.59 10.17 -3.31
C ALA A 193 6.63 11.24 -2.79
N ARG A 194 6.94 12.51 -3.05
CA ARG A 194 6.18 13.68 -2.60
C ARG A 194 5.43 14.32 -3.74
N LYS A 195 4.17 14.72 -3.51
CA LYS A 195 3.44 15.58 -4.44
C LYS A 195 3.98 17.00 -4.34
N LEU A 196 4.39 17.57 -5.47
CA LEU A 196 4.89 18.94 -5.53
C LEU A 196 3.77 19.93 -5.15
N ILE A 197 4.20 21.10 -4.61
CA ILE A 197 3.30 22.20 -4.24
C ILE A 197 2.90 23.00 -5.46
#